data_0f8b66ad3a0f532f6c101a196ec8ab16
#
_entry.id   0f8b66ad3a0f532f6c101a196ec8ab16
#
_cell.length_a   1.000
_cell.length_b   1.000
_cell.length_c   1.000
_cell.angle_alpha   90.00
_cell.angle_beta   90.00
_cell.angle_gamma   90.00
#
_symmetry.space_group_name_H-M   'P 1'
#
loop_
_entity.id
_entity.type
_entity.pdbx_description
1 polymer ?
#
loop_
_entity_poly.entity_id
_entity_poly.type
_entity_poly.pdbx_seq_one_letter_code
_entity_poly.pdbx_strand_id
1 'polypeptide(L)' 'MSESTVAAAETVDARVLLDVLARVKGGDFSTRMPLDWIGLQGKVADGFNDVIIANQVLEAELARRD' A
#
# COMPACT_ATOMS: atom_id res chain seq x y z
N MET A 1 -18.91 -16.47 11.21
CA MET A 1 -17.69 -16.96 10.64
C MET A 1 -16.57 -16.88 11.64
N SER A 2 -16.39 -17.95 12.33
CA SER A 2 -15.39 -17.99 13.38
C SER A 2 -13.97 -17.87 12.82
N GLU A 3 -13.76 -18.44 11.64
CA GLU A 3 -12.43 -18.38 11.06
C GLU A 3 -12.00 -16.97 10.70
N SER A 4 -12.96 -16.08 10.46
CA SER A 4 -12.60 -14.72 10.11
C SER A 4 -11.97 -13.97 11.29
N THR A 5 -12.35 -14.34 12.51
CA THR A 5 -11.77 -13.70 13.68
C THR A 5 -10.30 -14.03 13.82
N VAL A 6 -9.96 -15.30 13.60
CA VAL A 6 -8.58 -15.73 13.69
C VAL A 6 -7.78 -15.18 12.53
N ALA A 7 -8.34 -15.25 11.34
CA ALA A 7 -7.66 -14.76 10.15
C ALA A 7 -7.43 -13.27 10.19
N ALA A 8 -8.32 -12.52 10.87
CA ALA A 8 -8.18 -11.07 10.93
C ALA A 8 -6.88 -10.64 11.61
N ALA A 9 -6.34 -11.48 12.48
CA ALA A 9 -5.09 -11.16 13.15
C ALA A 9 -3.90 -11.23 12.20
N GLU A 10 -4.06 -11.94 11.08
CA GLU A 10 -2.96 -12.17 10.14
C GLU A 10 -3.24 -11.62 8.75
N THR A 11 -4.38 -11.02 8.55
CA THR A 11 -4.74 -10.51 7.23
C THR A 11 -4.56 -9.00 7.18
N VAL A 12 -4.39 -8.52 5.98
CA VAL A 12 -4.29 -7.08 5.73
C VAL A 12 -5.66 -6.45 5.97
N ASP A 13 -5.66 -5.26 6.57
CA ASP A 13 -6.89 -4.50 6.75
C ASP A 13 -7.33 -4.01 5.37
N ALA A 14 -8.41 -4.59 4.86
CA ALA A 14 -8.87 -4.31 3.52
C ALA A 14 -9.27 -2.86 3.33
N ARG A 15 -9.77 -2.21 4.38
CA ARG A 15 -10.17 -0.82 4.25
C ARG A 15 -8.98 0.10 4.05
N VAL A 16 -7.90 -0.18 4.77
CA VAL A 16 -6.68 0.57 4.61
C VAL A 16 -6.11 0.33 3.21
N LEU A 17 -6.09 -0.93 2.79
CA LEU A 17 -5.58 -1.28 1.47
C LEU A 17 -6.37 -0.58 0.37
N LEU A 18 -7.70 -0.62 0.46
CA LEU A 18 -8.53 0.03 -0.53
C LEU A 18 -8.35 1.53 -0.56
N ASP A 19 -8.17 2.14 0.60
CA ASP A 19 -7.94 3.58 0.68
C ASP A 19 -6.64 3.96 -0.03
N VAL A 20 -5.58 3.21 0.27
CA VAL A 20 -4.28 3.48 -0.35
C VAL A 20 -4.35 3.26 -1.86
N LEU A 21 -4.99 2.16 -2.29
CA LEU A 21 -5.13 1.88 -3.71
C LEU A 21 -5.91 2.98 -4.43
N ALA A 22 -6.96 3.49 -3.80
CA ALA A 22 -7.75 4.55 -4.41
C ALA A 22 -6.94 5.81 -4.60
N ARG A 23 -6.10 6.14 -3.63
CA ARG A 23 -5.25 7.33 -3.71
C ARG A 23 -4.21 7.17 -4.81
N VAL A 24 -3.58 6.00 -4.89
CA VAL A 24 -2.58 5.74 -5.93
C VAL A 24 -3.23 5.78 -7.31
N LYS A 25 -4.41 5.20 -7.42
CA LYS A 25 -5.14 5.21 -8.68
C LYS A 25 -5.45 6.64 -9.12
N GLY A 26 -5.68 7.52 -8.16
CA GLY A 26 -5.92 8.92 -8.45
C GLY A 26 -4.66 9.74 -8.67
N GLY A 27 -3.50 9.12 -8.60
CA GLY A 27 -2.24 9.81 -8.86
C GLY A 27 -1.50 10.29 -7.62
N ASP A 28 -2.02 9.99 -6.45
CA ASP A 28 -1.36 10.42 -5.21
C ASP A 28 -0.34 9.37 -4.78
N PHE A 29 0.91 9.58 -5.16
CA PHE A 29 1.99 8.67 -4.82
C PHE A 29 2.71 9.06 -3.54
N SER A 30 2.16 9.99 -2.78
CA SER A 30 2.69 10.32 -1.46
C SER A 30 2.07 9.45 -0.37
N THR A 31 1.00 8.74 -0.69
CA THR A 31 0.35 7.86 0.27
C THR A 31 1.22 6.65 0.55
N ARG A 32 1.05 6.07 1.73
CA ARG A 32 1.82 4.88 2.11
C ARG A 32 0.97 3.96 2.96
N MET A 33 1.26 2.67 2.89
CA MET A 33 0.69 1.71 3.82
C MET A 33 1.33 1.91 5.19
N PRO A 34 0.61 1.51 6.26
CA PRO A 34 1.16 1.64 7.61
C PRO A 34 2.49 0.90 7.75
N LEU A 35 3.43 1.51 8.44
CA LEU A 35 4.75 0.92 8.64
C LEU A 35 4.85 0.11 9.93
N ASP A 36 3.81 0.16 10.77
CA ASP A 36 3.81 -0.56 12.05
C ASP A 36 3.16 -1.92 11.95
N TRP A 37 2.75 -2.33 10.77
CA TRP A 37 2.23 -3.68 10.57
C TRP A 37 3.37 -4.68 10.64
N ILE A 38 3.07 -5.84 11.20
CA ILE A 38 4.07 -6.90 11.38
C ILE A 38 3.60 -8.17 10.69
N GLY A 39 4.50 -9.15 10.59
CA GLY A 39 4.18 -10.43 10.00
C GLY A 39 3.84 -10.29 8.53
N LEU A 40 2.87 -11.07 8.08
CA LEU A 40 2.45 -11.05 6.69
C LEU A 40 1.93 -9.69 6.28
N GLN A 41 1.19 -9.04 7.18
CA GLN A 41 0.67 -7.71 6.89
C GLN A 41 1.80 -6.73 6.61
N GLY A 42 2.87 -6.83 7.41
CA GLY A 42 4.03 -5.96 7.22
C GLY A 42 4.69 -6.17 5.88
N LYS A 43 4.78 -7.43 5.45
CA LYS A 43 5.38 -7.73 4.15
C LYS A 43 4.54 -7.17 3.01
N VAL A 44 3.23 -7.26 3.13
CA VAL A 44 2.34 -6.70 2.13
C VAL A 44 2.48 -5.18 2.09
N ALA A 45 2.52 -4.54 3.27
CA ALA A 45 2.65 -3.10 3.33
C ALA A 45 3.98 -2.64 2.72
N ASP A 46 5.06 -3.34 3.03
CA ASP A 46 6.36 -3.01 2.47
C ASP A 46 6.37 -3.14 0.95
N GLY A 47 5.77 -4.21 0.44
CA GLY A 47 5.70 -4.41 -1.00
C GLY A 47 4.91 -3.31 -1.69
N PHE A 48 3.78 -2.92 -1.10
CA PHE A 48 2.98 -1.84 -1.66
C PHE A 48 3.73 -0.53 -1.64
N ASN A 49 4.42 -0.25 -0.54
CA ASN A 49 5.18 0.99 -0.44
C ASN A 49 6.29 1.03 -1.50
N ASP A 50 6.94 -0.10 -1.75
CA ASP A 50 7.96 -0.17 -2.79
C ASP A 50 7.38 0.16 -4.16
N VAL A 51 6.20 -0.38 -4.46
CA VAL A 51 5.53 -0.10 -5.72
C VAL A 51 5.15 1.38 -5.82
N ILE A 52 4.63 1.94 -4.74
CA ILE A 52 4.25 3.34 -4.72
C ILE A 52 5.48 4.22 -4.97
N ILE A 53 6.58 3.91 -4.30
CA ILE A 53 7.81 4.68 -4.46
C ILE A 53 8.31 4.57 -5.90
N ALA A 54 8.26 3.37 -6.48
CA ALA A 54 8.70 3.19 -7.85
C ALA A 54 7.88 4.04 -8.81
N ASN A 55 6.57 4.10 -8.59
CA ASN A 55 5.70 4.92 -9.43
C ASN A 55 5.95 6.40 -9.21
N GLN A 56 6.26 6.78 -7.99
CA GLN A 56 6.57 8.17 -7.68
C GLN A 56 7.84 8.62 -8.41
N VAL A 57 8.85 7.75 -8.41
CA VAL A 57 10.09 8.04 -9.11
C VAL A 57 9.85 8.15 -10.62
N LEU A 58 9.06 7.22 -11.16
CA LEU A 58 8.75 7.22 -12.58
C LEU A 58 8.01 8.50 -12.98
N GLU A 59 7.06 8.91 -12.16
CA GLU A 59 6.31 10.12 -12.42
C GLU A 59 7.22 11.34 -12.43
N ALA A 60 8.16 11.41 -11.49
CA ALA A 60 9.11 12.51 -11.44
C ALA A 60 10.00 12.53 -12.68
N GLU A 61 10.39 11.35 -13.14
CA GLU A 61 11.20 11.26 -14.36
C GLU A 61 10.43 11.76 -15.58
N LEU A 62 9.18 11.35 -15.69
CA LEU A 62 8.36 11.80 -16.82
C LEU A 62 8.12 13.30 -16.79
N ALA A 63 7.94 13.85 -15.61
CA ALA A 63 7.72 15.29 -15.48
C ALA A 63 8.96 16.08 -15.92
N ARG A 64 10.14 15.49 -15.66
CA ARG A 64 11.37 16.19 -16.03
C ARG A 64 11.68 16.16 -17.50
N ARG A 65 11.04 15.28 -18.22
CA ARG A 65 11.34 15.11 -19.63
C ARG A 65 10.85 16.25 -20.51
N ASP A 66 9.93 16.99 -20.00
CA ASP A 66 9.44 18.14 -20.74
C ASP A 66 10.53 19.22 -20.87
#